data_e1422004e287873fbf90d16a8d1f53e0
#
_entry.id   e1422004e287873fbf90d16a8d1f53e0
#
_cell.length_a   1.000
_cell.length_b   1.000
_cell.length_c   1.000
_cell.angle_alpha   90.00
_cell.angle_beta   90.00
_cell.angle_gamma   90.00
#
_symmetry.space_group_name_H-M   'P 1'
#
loop_
_entity.id
_entity.type
_entity.pdbx_description
1 polymer ?
#
loop_
_entity_poly.entity_id
_entity_poly.type
_entity_poly.pdbx_seq_one_letter_code
_entity_poly.pdbx_strand_id
1 'polypeptide(L)'
;IESVASEEQKQKYLPKLCSGEYAAGGFCLTESGAGSDPSGMKTKAVLEGDEWVINGAKQFITSAEYAGVFVLWAVTDPDAKRGKGISCFLVEAGTPGLIISPAEKKMGQHASATNEVVFDNCRIPKDSLMGSLNQGFKVAVSELAGGRIGIGSLSLGIGLAAIDYAREYVNEREQFGQKIANFQGIQWMLADAYTD
;
A
#
# COMPACT_ATOMS: atom_id res chain seq x y z
N ILE A 1 1.09 8.93 -8.42
CA ILE A 1 1.50 10.32 -8.69
C ILE A 1 1.74 10.52 -10.18
N GLU A 2 2.61 9.75 -10.80
CA GLU A 2 3.03 9.91 -12.21
C GLU A 2 1.85 10.03 -13.19
N SER A 3 0.86 9.16 -13.07
CA SER A 3 -0.26 9.04 -14.01
C SER A 3 -1.37 10.09 -13.85
N VAL A 4 -1.45 10.77 -12.68
CA VAL A 4 -2.65 11.57 -12.32
C VAL A 4 -2.33 12.95 -11.79
N ALA A 5 -1.16 13.14 -11.18
CA ALA A 5 -0.77 14.41 -10.58
C ALA A 5 -0.52 15.51 -11.63
N SER A 6 -0.65 16.78 -11.22
CA SER A 6 -0.25 17.92 -12.06
C SER A 6 1.26 17.93 -12.31
N GLU A 7 1.71 18.66 -13.32
CA GLU A 7 3.16 18.77 -13.60
C GLU A 7 3.91 19.39 -12.43
N GLU A 8 3.33 20.36 -11.73
CA GLU A 8 3.90 20.98 -10.53
C GLU A 8 4.05 19.95 -9.41
N GLN A 9 3.02 19.13 -9.18
CA GLN A 9 3.05 18.04 -8.19
C GLN A 9 4.09 16.99 -8.56
N LYS A 10 4.19 16.59 -9.84
CA LYS A 10 5.21 15.64 -10.31
C LYS A 10 6.62 16.17 -10.08
N GLN A 11 6.88 17.42 -10.46
CA GLN A 11 8.18 18.06 -10.25
C GLN A 11 8.55 18.21 -8.77
N LYS A 12 7.58 18.37 -7.90
CA LYS A 12 7.78 18.48 -6.46
C LYS A 12 8.11 17.13 -5.80
N TYR A 13 7.42 16.07 -6.16
CA TYR A 13 7.46 14.80 -5.41
C TYR A 13 8.27 13.68 -6.08
N LEU A 14 8.23 13.54 -7.41
CA LEU A 14 8.89 12.42 -8.07
C LEU A 14 10.41 12.43 -7.93
N PRO A 15 11.11 13.58 -8.08
CA PRO A 15 12.55 13.61 -7.88
C PRO A 15 12.97 13.15 -6.47
N LYS A 16 12.23 13.54 -5.45
CA LYS A 16 12.51 13.18 -4.05
C LYS A 16 12.30 11.69 -3.77
N LEU A 17 11.27 11.10 -4.37
CA LEU A 17 11.03 9.65 -4.29
C LEU A 17 12.08 8.85 -5.06
N CYS A 18 12.47 9.31 -6.27
CA CYS A 18 13.45 8.61 -7.10
C CYS A 18 14.89 8.73 -6.57
N SER A 19 15.23 9.85 -5.92
CA SER A 19 16.56 10.04 -5.31
C SER A 19 16.74 9.34 -3.97
N GLY A 20 15.63 8.91 -3.33
CA GLY A 20 15.64 8.38 -1.97
C GLY A 20 15.63 9.47 -0.89
N GLU A 21 15.49 10.75 -1.23
CA GLU A 21 15.26 11.83 -0.24
C GLU A 21 13.98 11.53 0.57
N TYR A 22 12.93 11.06 -0.09
CA TYR A 22 11.80 10.41 0.53
C TYR A 22 12.02 8.89 0.47
N ALA A 23 12.31 8.27 1.62
CA ALA A 23 12.60 6.83 1.68
C ALA A 23 11.42 5.97 1.22
N ALA A 24 10.19 6.48 1.37
CA ALA A 24 8.97 5.82 0.91
C ALA A 24 7.85 6.82 0.61
N GLY A 25 6.79 6.36 -0.05
CA GLY A 25 5.48 7.00 -0.12
C GLY A 25 4.43 6.14 0.55
N GLY A 26 3.42 6.77 1.16
CA GLY A 26 2.29 6.08 1.80
C GLY A 26 1.06 6.03 0.90
N PHE A 27 0.36 4.88 0.87
CA PHE A 27 -0.89 4.68 0.12
C PHE A 27 -2.06 4.60 1.10
N CYS A 28 -2.69 5.73 1.39
CA CYS A 28 -3.68 5.90 2.44
C CYS A 28 -5.12 5.71 1.90
N LEU A 29 -5.48 4.47 1.55
CA LEU A 29 -6.81 4.12 1.06
C LEU A 29 -7.65 3.40 2.12
N THR A 30 -7.13 2.30 2.68
CA THR A 30 -7.82 1.36 3.56
C THR A 30 -8.19 1.99 4.90
N GLU A 31 -9.39 1.67 5.39
CA GLU A 31 -9.84 1.99 6.75
C GLU A 31 -10.30 0.71 7.46
N SER A 32 -10.41 0.72 8.79
CA SER A 32 -10.84 -0.44 9.59
C SER A 32 -12.20 -0.99 9.16
N GLY A 33 -13.10 -0.15 8.68
CA GLY A 33 -14.42 -0.52 8.16
C GLY A 33 -14.54 -0.55 6.63
N ALA A 34 -13.44 -0.28 5.89
CA ALA A 34 -13.46 -0.16 4.42
C ALA A 34 -12.15 -0.69 3.81
N GLY A 35 -11.97 -2.00 3.87
CA GLY A 35 -10.85 -2.72 3.25
C GLY A 35 -11.18 -3.19 1.84
N SER A 36 -11.88 -4.34 1.72
CA SER A 36 -12.28 -4.90 0.42
C SER A 36 -13.24 -4.01 -0.37
N ASP A 37 -13.98 -3.15 0.33
CA ASP A 37 -14.85 -2.14 -0.28
C ASP A 37 -14.45 -0.73 0.17
N PRO A 38 -13.44 -0.12 -0.47
CA PRO A 38 -12.97 1.22 -0.11
C PRO A 38 -13.97 2.32 -0.42
N SER A 39 -15.05 2.05 -1.17
CA SER A 39 -16.11 3.02 -1.41
C SER A 39 -16.91 3.38 -0.15
N GLY A 40 -16.78 2.58 0.92
CA GLY A 40 -17.39 2.81 2.22
C GLY A 40 -16.52 3.59 3.21
N MET A 41 -15.42 4.21 2.75
CA MET A 41 -14.53 5.00 3.63
C MET A 41 -15.25 6.16 4.32
N LYS A 42 -14.73 6.54 5.48
CA LYS A 42 -15.30 7.59 6.33
C LYS A 42 -14.40 8.81 6.52
N THR A 43 -13.12 8.70 6.18
CA THR A 43 -12.20 9.86 6.19
C THR A 43 -12.77 10.95 5.30
N LYS A 44 -12.87 12.17 5.83
CA LYS A 44 -13.47 13.33 5.15
C LYS A 44 -12.43 14.40 4.86
N ALA A 45 -12.62 15.10 3.76
CA ALA A 45 -11.90 16.32 3.42
C ALA A 45 -12.91 17.41 3.10
N VAL A 46 -12.88 18.50 3.87
CA VAL A 46 -13.77 19.66 3.70
C VAL A 46 -12.93 20.86 3.28
N LEU A 47 -13.36 21.54 2.21
CA LEU A 47 -12.68 22.76 1.75
C LEU A 47 -13.10 23.94 2.61
N GLU A 48 -12.16 24.56 3.30
CA GLU A 48 -12.34 25.79 4.09
C GLU A 48 -11.41 26.88 3.56
N GLY A 49 -11.96 27.80 2.80
CA GLY A 49 -11.16 28.83 2.12
C GLY A 49 -10.21 28.19 1.08
N ASP A 50 -8.92 28.35 1.28
CA ASP A 50 -7.87 27.80 0.40
C ASP A 50 -7.18 26.54 0.97
N GLU A 51 -7.80 25.89 1.96
CA GLU A 51 -7.27 24.69 2.59
C GLU A 51 -8.31 23.57 2.64
N TRP A 52 -7.85 22.34 2.49
CA TRP A 52 -8.62 21.16 2.85
C TRP A 52 -8.36 20.78 4.29
N VAL A 53 -9.43 20.59 5.06
CA VAL A 53 -9.39 20.09 6.44
C VAL A 53 -9.75 18.62 6.41
N ILE A 54 -8.82 17.76 6.81
CA ILE A 54 -8.95 16.31 6.73
C ILE A 54 -9.13 15.74 8.13
N ASN A 55 -10.13 14.88 8.29
CA ASN A 55 -10.43 14.15 9.52
C ASN A 55 -10.75 12.68 9.22
N GLY A 56 -10.07 11.76 9.93
CA GLY A 56 -10.27 10.32 9.79
C GLY A 56 -9.02 9.52 10.12
N ALA A 57 -9.07 8.21 9.83
CA ALA A 57 -7.95 7.31 10.06
C ALA A 57 -7.84 6.29 8.94
N LYS A 58 -6.60 5.95 8.58
CA LYS A 58 -6.26 4.94 7.58
C LYS A 58 -5.48 3.82 8.22
N GLN A 59 -5.83 2.59 7.88
CA GLN A 59 -5.28 1.38 8.49
C GLN A 59 -4.37 0.65 7.52
N PHE A 60 -3.36 -0.04 8.09
CA PHE A 60 -2.42 -0.91 7.36
C PHE A 60 -1.61 -0.18 6.28
N ILE A 61 -1.15 1.04 6.59
CA ILE A 61 -0.36 1.80 5.65
C ILE A 61 1.10 1.37 5.70
N THR A 62 1.54 0.71 4.64
CA THR A 62 2.91 0.23 4.50
C THR A 62 3.90 1.39 4.46
N SER A 63 4.98 1.25 5.22
CA SER A 63 6.10 2.20 5.29
C SER A 63 5.71 3.62 5.70
N ALA A 64 4.57 3.82 6.40
CA ALA A 64 4.11 5.16 6.75
C ALA A 64 5.11 5.93 7.63
N GLU A 65 5.83 5.25 8.54
CA GLU A 65 6.82 5.89 9.40
C GLU A 65 8.07 6.41 8.66
N TYR A 66 8.26 5.96 7.41
CA TYR A 66 9.38 6.37 6.53
C TYR A 66 8.91 7.22 5.35
N ALA A 67 7.60 7.40 5.19
CA ALA A 67 7.05 8.09 4.04
C ALA A 67 7.30 9.60 4.11
N GLY A 68 7.79 10.19 3.03
CA GLY A 68 7.90 11.64 2.86
C GLY A 68 6.62 12.28 2.32
N VAL A 69 5.78 11.50 1.64
CA VAL A 69 4.50 11.94 1.08
C VAL A 69 3.47 10.81 1.12
N PHE A 70 2.22 11.16 1.36
CA PHE A 70 1.08 10.24 1.38
C PHE A 70 0.11 10.56 0.26
N VAL A 71 -0.31 9.53 -0.47
CA VAL A 71 -1.45 9.58 -1.38
C VAL A 71 -2.68 9.18 -0.58
N LEU A 72 -3.57 10.14 -0.33
CA LEU A 72 -4.72 9.99 0.55
C LEU A 72 -6.02 10.04 -0.24
N TRP A 73 -6.94 9.13 0.04
CA TRP A 73 -8.33 9.18 -0.42
C TRP A 73 -9.26 9.57 0.71
N ALA A 74 -10.11 10.57 0.45
CA ALA A 74 -11.08 11.05 1.41
C ALA A 74 -12.40 11.43 0.74
N VAL A 75 -13.49 11.38 1.49
CA VAL A 75 -14.82 11.79 1.05
C VAL A 75 -14.87 13.32 1.01
N THR A 76 -15.15 13.87 -0.15
CA THR A 76 -15.35 15.32 -0.40
C THR A 76 -16.80 15.68 -0.66
N ASP A 77 -17.63 14.71 -1.03
CA ASP A 77 -19.08 14.87 -1.21
C ASP A 77 -19.79 13.67 -0.57
N PRO A 78 -20.29 13.82 0.67
CA PRO A 78 -20.96 12.74 1.40
C PRO A 78 -22.34 12.39 0.84
N ASP A 79 -22.97 13.29 0.05
CA ASP A 79 -24.30 13.10 -0.51
C ASP A 79 -24.25 12.43 -1.90
N ALA A 80 -23.05 12.29 -2.46
CA ALA A 80 -22.87 11.61 -3.73
C ALA A 80 -23.15 10.10 -3.63
N LYS A 81 -23.50 9.50 -4.75
CA LYS A 81 -23.61 8.04 -4.84
C LYS A 81 -22.27 7.40 -4.41
N ARG A 82 -22.35 6.26 -3.73
CA ARG A 82 -21.22 5.48 -3.23
C ARG A 82 -20.09 5.39 -4.27
N GLY A 83 -18.88 5.75 -3.86
CA GLY A 83 -17.69 5.79 -4.72
C GLY A 83 -17.59 7.01 -5.67
N LYS A 84 -18.56 7.94 -5.65
CA LYS A 84 -18.56 9.12 -6.52
C LYS A 84 -18.10 10.41 -5.84
N GLY A 85 -18.21 10.49 -4.52
CA GLY A 85 -17.82 11.69 -3.74
C GLY A 85 -16.45 11.56 -3.09
N ILE A 86 -15.51 10.80 -3.67
CA ILE A 86 -14.18 10.57 -3.12
C ILE A 86 -13.15 11.30 -3.99
N SER A 87 -12.25 12.01 -3.33
CA SER A 87 -11.11 12.69 -3.98
C SER A 87 -9.78 12.15 -3.48
N CYS A 88 -8.74 12.45 -4.23
CA CYS A 88 -7.38 12.02 -3.92
C CYS A 88 -6.51 13.23 -3.62
N PHE A 89 -5.62 13.12 -2.63
CA PHE A 89 -4.78 14.22 -2.14
C PHE A 89 -3.34 13.78 -1.95
N LEU A 90 -2.42 14.71 -2.04
CA LEU A 90 -1.03 14.55 -1.61
C LEU A 90 -0.83 15.27 -0.27
N VAL A 91 -0.37 14.54 0.74
CA VAL A 91 -0.10 15.06 2.08
C VAL A 91 1.36 14.80 2.42
N GLU A 92 2.11 15.85 2.75
CA GLU A 92 3.51 15.71 3.15
C GLU A 92 3.64 15.21 4.59
N ALA A 93 4.68 14.42 4.83
CA ALA A 93 5.05 14.04 6.20
C ALA A 93 5.33 15.29 7.04
N GLY A 94 4.97 15.23 8.33
CA GLY A 94 5.13 16.36 9.24
C GLY A 94 4.06 17.45 9.12
N THR A 95 3.06 17.29 8.23
CA THR A 95 1.90 18.21 8.21
C THR A 95 1.20 18.18 9.57
N PRO A 96 0.92 19.34 10.19
CA PRO A 96 0.19 19.40 11.45
C PRO A 96 -1.15 18.65 11.37
N GLY A 97 -1.43 17.79 12.36
CA GLY A 97 -2.61 16.94 12.38
C GLY A 97 -2.47 15.61 11.63
N LEU A 98 -1.35 15.37 10.93
CA LEU A 98 -0.98 14.04 10.44
C LEU A 98 -0.23 13.30 11.55
N ILE A 99 -0.79 12.19 12.02
CA ILE A 99 -0.25 11.38 13.11
C ILE A 99 -0.03 9.96 12.61
N ILE A 100 1.18 9.45 12.78
CA ILE A 100 1.54 8.08 12.43
C ILE A 100 1.61 7.29 13.74
N SER A 101 0.73 6.29 13.89
CA SER A 101 0.71 5.40 15.06
C SER A 101 1.91 4.45 15.04
N PRO A 102 2.29 3.85 16.17
CA PRO A 102 3.32 2.81 16.19
C PRO A 102 3.04 1.68 15.19
N ALA A 103 4.12 1.04 14.70
CA ALA A 103 3.98 -0.05 13.76
C ALA A 103 3.22 -1.25 14.35
N GLU A 104 2.37 -1.86 13.53
CA GLU A 104 1.59 -3.06 13.87
C GLU A 104 2.49 -4.27 14.15
N LYS A 105 2.11 -5.07 15.12
CA LYS A 105 2.73 -6.37 15.40
C LYS A 105 2.21 -7.40 14.41
N LYS A 106 3.04 -7.83 13.47
CA LYS A 106 2.65 -8.75 12.39
C LYS A 106 3.23 -10.15 12.61
N MET A 107 2.61 -11.17 11.99
CA MET A 107 3.09 -12.56 12.01
C MET A 107 4.36 -12.74 11.16
N GLY A 108 4.57 -11.92 10.16
CA GLY A 108 5.70 -11.96 9.24
C GLY A 108 5.97 -10.59 8.63
N GLN A 109 6.94 -10.52 7.71
CA GLN A 109 7.33 -9.28 7.04
C GLN A 109 7.74 -8.17 8.04
N HIS A 110 8.47 -8.52 9.09
CA HIS A 110 8.78 -7.62 10.21
C HIS A 110 9.66 -6.44 9.80
N ALA A 111 10.43 -6.58 8.73
CA ALA A 111 11.25 -5.50 8.17
C ALA A 111 10.44 -4.47 7.35
N SER A 112 9.16 -4.75 7.06
CA SER A 112 8.25 -3.84 6.39
C SER A 112 7.27 -3.25 7.41
N ALA A 113 7.50 -2.04 7.87
CA ALA A 113 6.62 -1.37 8.81
C ALA A 113 5.22 -1.17 8.21
N THR A 114 4.20 -1.29 9.05
CA THR A 114 2.80 -1.09 8.67
C THR A 114 2.12 -0.34 9.82
N ASN A 115 1.54 0.82 9.53
CA ASN A 115 1.05 1.73 10.56
C ASN A 115 -0.43 2.11 10.32
N GLU A 116 -1.11 2.53 11.36
CA GLU A 116 -2.26 3.38 11.25
C GLU A 116 -1.81 4.83 11.02
N VAL A 117 -2.53 5.56 10.18
CA VAL A 117 -2.30 6.99 9.91
C VAL A 117 -3.57 7.75 10.23
N VAL A 118 -3.49 8.65 11.22
CA VAL A 118 -4.63 9.45 11.69
C VAL A 118 -4.50 10.89 11.18
N PHE A 119 -5.61 11.43 10.73
CA PHE A 119 -5.77 12.83 10.33
C PHE A 119 -6.71 13.49 11.32
N ASP A 120 -6.18 14.41 12.12
CA ASP A 120 -6.92 15.20 13.12
C ASP A 120 -6.81 16.68 12.77
N ASN A 121 -7.88 17.22 12.18
CA ASN A 121 -7.89 18.58 11.63
C ASN A 121 -6.65 18.88 10.78
N CYS A 122 -6.19 17.89 10.02
CA CYS A 122 -5.01 17.99 9.18
C CYS A 122 -5.31 18.94 8.01
N ARG A 123 -4.63 20.09 8.01
CA ARG A 123 -4.84 21.15 7.01
C ARG A 123 -3.78 21.05 5.93
N ILE A 124 -4.25 20.99 4.68
CA ILE A 124 -3.39 20.97 3.49
C ILE A 124 -3.86 22.02 2.48
N PRO A 125 -2.96 22.59 1.68
CA PRO A 125 -3.32 23.56 0.64
C PRO A 125 -4.33 22.99 -0.37
N LYS A 126 -5.11 23.88 -0.97
CA LYS A 126 -6.12 23.51 -1.97
C LYS A 126 -5.55 22.78 -3.17
N ASP A 127 -4.34 23.12 -3.59
CA ASP A 127 -3.59 22.51 -4.69
C ASP A 127 -3.00 21.14 -4.35
N SER A 128 -3.15 20.66 -3.10
CA SER A 128 -2.84 19.28 -2.74
C SER A 128 -3.81 18.25 -3.33
N LEU A 129 -4.95 18.68 -3.91
CA LEU A 129 -5.85 17.82 -4.66
C LEU A 129 -5.11 17.21 -5.85
N MET A 130 -5.07 15.88 -5.93
CA MET A 130 -4.45 15.14 -7.03
C MET A 130 -5.53 14.66 -8.02
N GLY A 131 -5.41 15.07 -9.27
CA GLY A 131 -6.42 14.82 -10.29
C GLY A 131 -7.66 15.69 -10.14
N SER A 132 -8.85 15.16 -10.46
CA SER A 132 -10.12 15.91 -10.43
C SER A 132 -10.91 15.63 -9.16
N LEU A 133 -11.60 16.65 -8.67
CA LEU A 133 -12.52 16.55 -7.52
C LEU A 133 -13.55 15.43 -7.76
N ASN A 134 -13.81 14.62 -6.73
CA ASN A 134 -14.78 13.53 -6.75
C ASN A 134 -14.46 12.39 -7.75
N GLN A 135 -13.24 12.33 -8.29
CA GLN A 135 -12.79 11.26 -9.19
C GLN A 135 -11.72 10.35 -8.56
N GLY A 136 -11.41 10.53 -7.28
CA GLY A 136 -10.35 9.80 -6.59
C GLY A 136 -10.58 8.28 -6.53
N PHE A 137 -11.83 7.83 -6.45
CA PHE A 137 -12.13 6.37 -6.44
C PHE A 137 -11.70 5.69 -7.74
N LYS A 138 -11.86 6.36 -8.89
CA LYS A 138 -11.39 5.85 -10.17
C LYS A 138 -9.87 5.71 -10.20
N VAL A 139 -9.17 6.67 -9.61
CA VAL A 139 -7.70 6.62 -9.46
C VAL A 139 -7.30 5.40 -8.62
N ALA A 140 -7.93 5.19 -7.46
CA ALA A 140 -7.65 4.05 -6.60
C ALA A 140 -7.81 2.70 -7.33
N VAL A 141 -8.91 2.50 -8.03
CA VAL A 141 -9.20 1.25 -8.75
C VAL A 141 -8.18 1.00 -9.88
N SER A 142 -7.79 2.05 -10.60
CA SER A 142 -6.79 1.97 -11.66
C SER A 142 -5.42 1.53 -11.12
N GLU A 143 -4.97 2.12 -10.02
CA GLU A 143 -3.68 1.78 -9.39
C GLU A 143 -3.69 0.36 -8.80
N LEU A 144 -4.80 -0.06 -8.17
CA LEU A 144 -4.94 -1.41 -7.62
C LEU A 144 -4.90 -2.49 -8.72
N ALA A 145 -5.37 -2.19 -9.93
CA ALA A 145 -5.31 -3.15 -11.04
C ALA A 145 -3.87 -3.51 -11.42
N GLY A 146 -2.97 -2.52 -11.50
CA GLY A 146 -1.53 -2.73 -11.72
C GLY A 146 -0.85 -3.41 -10.54
N GLY A 147 -1.20 -3.01 -9.32
CA GLY A 147 -0.64 -3.57 -8.09
C GLY A 147 -0.88 -5.08 -7.94
N ARG A 148 -2.01 -5.60 -8.40
CA ARG A 148 -2.32 -7.05 -8.35
C ARG A 148 -1.32 -7.89 -9.13
N ILE A 149 -0.87 -7.42 -10.29
CA ILE A 149 0.15 -8.11 -11.10
C ILE A 149 1.48 -8.15 -10.34
N GLY A 150 1.89 -7.02 -9.75
CA GLY A 150 3.12 -6.94 -8.96
C GLY A 150 3.12 -7.87 -7.74
N ILE A 151 2.01 -7.94 -6.99
CA ILE A 151 1.89 -8.83 -5.82
C ILE A 151 1.83 -10.30 -6.24
N GLY A 152 1.16 -10.63 -7.35
CA GLY A 152 1.19 -11.97 -7.93
C GLY A 152 2.62 -12.42 -8.29
N SER A 153 3.37 -11.56 -8.95
CA SER A 153 4.78 -11.80 -9.31
C SER A 153 5.68 -11.96 -8.08
N LEU A 154 5.45 -11.14 -7.04
CA LEU A 154 6.17 -11.26 -5.77
C LEU A 154 5.93 -12.63 -5.12
N SER A 155 4.67 -13.08 -5.04
CA SER A 155 4.30 -14.37 -4.47
C SER A 155 4.92 -15.53 -5.23
N LEU A 156 4.90 -15.48 -6.57
CA LEU A 156 5.53 -16.47 -7.44
C LEU A 156 7.05 -16.52 -7.19
N GLY A 157 7.72 -15.38 -7.13
CA GLY A 157 9.16 -15.32 -6.89
C GLY A 157 9.57 -15.92 -5.55
N ILE A 158 8.80 -15.66 -4.48
CA ILE A 158 9.03 -16.26 -3.16
C ILE A 158 8.81 -17.78 -3.22
N GLY A 159 7.74 -18.24 -3.91
CA GLY A 159 7.45 -19.67 -4.07
C GLY A 159 8.57 -20.40 -4.79
N LEU A 160 9.04 -19.89 -5.93
CA LEU A 160 10.15 -20.47 -6.70
C LEU A 160 11.44 -20.55 -5.87
N ALA A 161 11.79 -19.48 -5.17
CA ALA A 161 12.98 -19.48 -4.30
C ALA A 161 12.89 -20.52 -3.18
N ALA A 162 11.72 -20.72 -2.59
CA ALA A 162 11.49 -21.74 -1.58
C ALA A 162 11.63 -23.17 -2.14
N ILE A 163 11.10 -23.40 -3.34
CA ILE A 163 11.20 -24.70 -4.04
C ILE A 163 12.65 -25.00 -4.38
N ASP A 164 13.39 -24.05 -4.92
CA ASP A 164 14.81 -24.22 -5.26
C ASP A 164 15.64 -24.55 -4.02
N TYR A 165 15.45 -23.82 -2.92
CA TYR A 165 16.10 -24.12 -1.65
C TYR A 165 15.75 -25.51 -1.11
N ALA A 166 14.46 -25.88 -1.15
CA ALA A 166 14.02 -27.20 -0.74
C ALA A 166 14.64 -28.32 -1.61
N ARG A 167 14.74 -28.12 -2.93
CA ARG A 167 15.36 -29.06 -3.88
C ARG A 167 16.83 -29.29 -3.57
N GLU A 168 17.58 -28.25 -3.21
CA GLU A 168 18.98 -28.38 -2.77
C GLU A 168 19.05 -29.16 -1.46
N TYR A 169 18.28 -28.75 -0.47
CA TYR A 169 18.28 -29.35 0.86
C TYR A 169 17.96 -30.87 0.84
N VAL A 170 16.95 -31.32 0.09
CA VAL A 170 16.59 -32.73 0.05
C VAL A 170 17.68 -33.63 -0.60
N ASN A 171 18.56 -33.02 -1.40
CA ASN A 171 19.71 -33.68 -2.00
C ASN A 171 20.95 -33.71 -1.08
N GLU A 172 20.93 -32.99 0.01
CA GLU A 172 22.01 -32.97 1.01
C GLU A 172 21.64 -33.75 2.26
N ARG A 173 20.40 -33.57 2.74
CA ARG A 173 19.92 -34.18 3.98
C ARG A 173 19.76 -35.69 3.84
N GLU A 174 20.34 -36.43 4.78
CA GLU A 174 20.23 -37.88 4.88
C GLU A 174 19.39 -38.29 6.08
N GLN A 175 18.51 -39.28 5.89
CA GLN A 175 17.80 -40.02 6.93
C GLN A 175 17.58 -41.47 6.46
N PHE A 176 17.56 -42.40 7.42
CA PHE A 176 17.41 -43.85 7.14
C PHE A 176 18.44 -44.37 6.15
N GLY A 177 19.68 -43.87 6.20
CA GLY A 177 20.80 -44.29 5.39
C GLY A 177 20.77 -43.82 3.94
N GLN A 178 19.94 -42.85 3.57
CA GLN A 178 19.86 -42.29 2.24
C GLN A 178 19.45 -40.83 2.25
N LYS A 179 19.66 -40.14 1.12
CA LYS A 179 19.17 -38.78 0.92
C LYS A 179 17.64 -38.77 0.92
N ILE A 180 17.05 -37.76 1.57
CA ILE A 180 15.58 -37.66 1.66
C ILE A 180 14.92 -37.42 0.29
N ALA A 181 15.65 -36.96 -0.71
CA ALA A 181 15.21 -36.90 -2.11
C ALA A 181 14.77 -38.24 -2.67
N ASN A 182 15.23 -39.38 -2.10
CA ASN A 182 14.88 -40.73 -2.57
C ASN A 182 13.51 -41.22 -2.05
N PHE A 183 12.88 -40.48 -1.14
CA PHE A 183 11.55 -40.83 -0.64
C PHE A 183 10.46 -40.27 -1.56
N GLN A 184 9.58 -41.13 -2.07
CA GLN A 184 8.50 -40.69 -2.96
C GLN A 184 7.61 -39.63 -2.40
N GLY A 185 7.33 -39.62 -1.08
CA GLY A 185 6.54 -38.58 -0.44
C GLY A 185 7.14 -37.19 -0.61
N ILE A 186 8.46 -37.06 -0.55
CA ILE A 186 9.18 -35.81 -0.78
C ILE A 186 9.14 -35.43 -2.28
N GLN A 187 9.33 -36.42 -3.17
CA GLN A 187 9.29 -36.21 -4.61
C GLN A 187 7.94 -35.67 -5.08
N TRP A 188 6.85 -36.22 -4.54
CA TRP A 188 5.49 -35.75 -4.85
C TRP A 188 5.26 -34.31 -4.39
N MET A 189 5.66 -34.00 -3.16
CA MET A 189 5.52 -32.62 -2.64
C MET A 189 6.26 -31.60 -3.51
N LEU A 190 7.46 -31.91 -3.97
CA LEU A 190 8.23 -31.02 -4.84
C LEU A 190 7.64 -30.94 -6.24
N ALA A 191 7.14 -32.06 -6.79
CA ALA A 191 6.50 -32.09 -8.10
C ALA A 191 5.21 -31.26 -8.12
N ASP A 192 4.36 -31.41 -7.10
CA ASP A 192 3.12 -30.65 -6.97
C ASP A 192 3.43 -29.15 -6.86
N ALA A 193 4.32 -28.76 -5.93
CA ALA A 193 4.69 -27.37 -5.73
C ALA A 193 5.34 -26.68 -6.95
N TYR A 194 5.99 -27.47 -7.83
CA TYR A 194 6.58 -26.95 -9.07
C TYR A 194 5.57 -26.87 -10.22
N THR A 195 4.49 -27.66 -10.15
CA THR A 195 3.46 -27.72 -11.20
C THR A 195 2.39 -26.65 -11.02
N ASP A 196 2.05 -26.31 -9.76
CA ASP A 196 1.07 -25.29 -9.39
C ASP A 196 1.61 -23.86 -9.62
#